data_b45d9a95ee7fcab2570e6de536ed21c5
#
_entry.id   b45d9a95ee7fcab2570e6de536ed21c5
#
_cell.length_a   1.000
_cell.length_b   1.000
_cell.length_c   1.000
_cell.angle_alpha   90.00
_cell.angle_beta   90.00
_cell.angle_gamma   90.00
#
_symmetry.space_group_name_H-M   'P 1'
#
loop_
_entity.id
_entity.type
_entity.pdbx_description
1 polymer ?
#
loop_
_entity_poly.entity_id
_entity_poly.type
_entity_poly.pdbx_seq_one_letter_code
_entity_poly.pdbx_strand_id
1 'polypeptide(L)'
;MAQAPAATLTQNVLREGLILSRTPDPAVMVIFGASGDLTARKLMPALYNLALNRYLPSGFSVIGVADTPLSEDDFRAHMADAVRKFSRTQPVDRAVWQSVAEGLSYVRMPFDDLDGYGRLAAELERMDRERGTNGNRVFYFATAPQFFPVIVERLGASGIARTGAGWKRVVIEKPFGHDLKTAKELNHTIHSVFAEPQVYRIDHYLGKETVQNVLVFRFANGIFEPIWNRRYVDHIQITVAEDIGIERRGKYYETSGALRDIFQNHLLQLLSIAAMEPPPNFDADTVRDEKVKVLKSIHPVDVDNDVVRGQYGPGWVGGQQVPGYRQEQNVSPNSMTETYVAVRLKIDNWRWADTPFYLRTGKRLPSRASEIAIQFKSAPHQPFAKTAIQGMTPNVLVMRIQPHEGASLKIAAKIPGPVMRLRTVNMDFFYGSSFLVESPDAYERLVLDCMLGDPTLFAREDEVERAWGLADTIEDGWAGQPAPDFPNYPAGSWGPEAADALIERDGRRWRRP
;
A
#
# COMPACT_ATOMS: atom_id res chain seq x y z
N MET A 1 2.39 44.06 34.20
CA MET A 1 1.40 42.96 34.37
C MET A 1 1.94 41.75 33.65
N ALA A 2 2.42 40.77 34.42
CA ALA A 2 3.00 39.54 33.89
C ALA A 2 1.88 38.59 33.45
N GLN A 3 1.95 38.11 32.23
CA GLN A 3 1.07 37.04 31.73
C GLN A 3 1.35 35.76 32.52
N ALA A 4 0.27 35.15 33.05
CA ALA A 4 0.34 33.85 33.71
C ALA A 4 0.71 32.78 32.67
N PRO A 5 1.55 31.79 33.04
CA PRO A 5 1.87 30.68 32.13
C PRO A 5 0.65 29.80 31.92
N ALA A 6 0.47 29.39 30.66
CA ALA A 6 -0.57 28.43 30.27
C ALA A 6 -0.45 27.16 31.14
N ALA A 7 -1.57 26.75 31.72
CA ALA A 7 -1.65 25.55 32.56
C ALA A 7 -1.25 24.31 31.73
N THR A 8 -0.12 23.74 32.06
CA THR A 8 0.30 22.41 31.63
C THR A 8 -0.77 21.43 32.17
N LEU A 9 -1.51 20.81 31.28
CA LEU A 9 -2.40 19.70 31.62
C LEU A 9 -1.54 18.62 32.30
N THR A 10 -1.67 18.50 33.61
CA THR A 10 -1.05 17.43 34.40
C THR A 10 -1.47 16.09 33.82
N GLN A 11 -0.53 15.35 33.27
CA GLN A 11 -0.74 13.97 32.85
C GLN A 11 -1.28 13.19 34.05
N ASN A 12 -2.50 12.68 33.93
CA ASN A 12 -3.11 11.86 34.95
C ASN A 12 -2.40 10.51 34.97
N VAL A 13 -1.61 10.26 36.01
CA VAL A 13 -0.81 9.03 36.22
C VAL A 13 -1.66 7.75 36.13
N LEU A 14 -2.97 7.82 36.39
CA LEU A 14 -3.92 6.70 36.22
C LEU A 14 -4.25 6.42 34.74
N ARG A 15 -3.77 7.25 33.80
CA ARG A 15 -3.91 7.05 32.35
C ARG A 15 -2.61 6.62 31.67
N GLU A 16 -1.51 6.47 32.40
CA GLU A 16 -0.29 5.88 31.89
C GLU A 16 -0.55 4.42 31.49
N GLY A 17 -0.39 4.11 30.21
CA GLY A 17 -0.68 2.79 29.63
C GLY A 17 -2.05 2.64 28.98
N LEU A 18 -3.00 3.57 29.17
CA LEU A 18 -4.19 3.66 28.36
C LEU A 18 -3.87 4.48 27.11
N ILE A 19 -3.56 3.81 26.00
CA ILE A 19 -3.57 4.43 24.67
C ILE A 19 -5.04 4.76 24.38
N LEU A 20 -5.47 5.94 24.81
CA LEU A 20 -6.75 6.48 24.37
C LEU A 20 -6.63 6.69 22.87
N SER A 21 -7.45 5.99 22.09
CA SER A 21 -7.58 6.24 20.67
C SER A 21 -7.78 7.74 20.46
N ARG A 22 -6.83 8.40 19.81
CA ARG A 22 -6.91 9.83 19.54
C ARG A 22 -8.04 10.05 18.55
N THR A 23 -9.11 10.68 18.96
CA THR A 23 -10.12 11.19 18.03
C THR A 23 -9.54 12.44 17.35
N PRO A 24 -9.53 12.53 16.01
CA PRO A 24 -9.07 13.72 15.33
C PRO A 24 -9.95 14.95 15.61
N ASP A 25 -9.42 16.13 15.31
CA ASP A 25 -10.21 17.37 15.36
C ASP A 25 -11.35 17.31 14.34
N PRO A 26 -12.49 17.98 14.61
CA PRO A 26 -13.53 18.16 13.61
C PRO A 26 -12.96 18.75 12.30
N ALA A 27 -13.33 18.15 11.17
CA ALA A 27 -12.78 18.51 9.87
C ALA A 27 -13.78 18.23 8.74
N VAL A 28 -13.59 18.88 7.60
CA VAL A 28 -14.26 18.54 6.36
C VAL A 28 -13.31 17.77 5.44
N MET A 29 -13.76 16.62 4.96
CA MET A 29 -13.12 15.91 3.86
C MET A 29 -13.79 16.27 2.55
N VAL A 30 -13.07 16.92 1.65
CA VAL A 30 -13.51 17.22 0.28
C VAL A 30 -13.01 16.09 -0.63
N ILE A 31 -13.94 15.32 -1.21
CA ILE A 31 -13.59 14.18 -2.07
C ILE A 31 -13.80 14.59 -3.53
N PHE A 32 -12.73 14.83 -4.27
CA PHE A 32 -12.77 15.02 -5.72
C PHE A 32 -12.88 13.67 -6.43
N GLY A 33 -13.94 13.50 -7.22
CA GLY A 33 -14.33 12.22 -7.81
C GLY A 33 -15.32 11.43 -6.94
N ALA A 34 -16.15 12.14 -6.18
CA ALA A 34 -17.05 11.57 -5.18
C ALA A 34 -18.10 10.61 -5.73
N SER A 35 -18.48 10.71 -7.01
CA SER A 35 -19.39 9.76 -7.68
C SER A 35 -18.70 8.48 -8.17
N GLY A 36 -17.38 8.36 -8.00
CA GLY A 36 -16.58 7.28 -8.53
C GLY A 36 -16.56 6.01 -7.67
N ASP A 37 -16.03 4.96 -8.28
CA ASP A 37 -15.96 3.59 -7.69
C ASP A 37 -15.13 3.54 -6.39
N LEU A 38 -14.02 4.29 -6.31
CA LEU A 38 -13.18 4.34 -5.10
C LEU A 38 -13.95 4.91 -3.90
N THR A 39 -14.66 6.01 -4.10
CA THR A 39 -15.49 6.61 -3.06
C THR A 39 -16.55 5.64 -2.58
N ALA A 40 -17.27 5.00 -3.50
CA ALA A 40 -18.33 4.07 -3.18
C ALA A 40 -17.83 2.78 -2.51
N ARG A 41 -16.74 2.19 -3.02
CA ARG A 41 -16.28 0.86 -2.55
C ARG A 41 -15.33 0.90 -1.38
N LYS A 42 -14.63 2.02 -1.18
CA LYS A 42 -13.57 2.11 -0.17
C LYS A 42 -13.76 3.25 0.81
N LEU A 43 -13.87 4.50 0.33
CA LEU A 43 -13.83 5.65 1.24
C LEU A 43 -15.08 5.73 2.13
N MET A 44 -16.28 5.64 1.56
CA MET A 44 -17.50 5.73 2.36
C MET A 44 -17.69 4.55 3.32
N PRO A 45 -17.42 3.28 2.93
CA PRO A 45 -17.37 2.18 3.88
C PRO A 45 -16.33 2.37 4.99
N ALA A 46 -15.12 2.88 4.67
CA ALA A 46 -14.10 3.16 5.67
C ALA A 46 -14.55 4.25 6.67
N LEU A 47 -15.11 5.35 6.18
CA LEU A 47 -15.66 6.42 7.02
C LEU A 47 -16.80 5.92 7.92
N TYR A 48 -17.70 5.10 7.39
CA TYR A 48 -18.75 4.47 8.18
C TYR A 48 -18.16 3.59 9.30
N ASN A 49 -17.19 2.74 8.99
CA ASN A 49 -16.56 1.87 9.98
C ASN A 49 -15.80 2.68 11.05
N LEU A 50 -15.13 3.78 10.66
CA LEU A 50 -14.50 4.70 11.61
C LEU A 50 -15.53 5.37 12.52
N ALA A 51 -16.69 5.79 11.99
CA ALA A 51 -17.80 6.33 12.78
C ALA A 51 -18.37 5.30 13.75
N LEU A 52 -18.61 4.07 13.27
CA LEU A 52 -19.11 2.95 14.08
C LEU A 52 -18.19 2.66 15.27
N ASN A 53 -16.88 2.73 15.07
CA ASN A 53 -15.86 2.53 16.10
C ASN A 53 -15.53 3.80 16.90
N ARG A 54 -16.26 4.91 16.68
CA ARG A 54 -16.10 6.19 17.38
C ARG A 54 -14.72 6.84 17.18
N TYR A 55 -14.08 6.60 16.06
CA TYR A 55 -12.83 7.25 15.68
C TYR A 55 -13.05 8.59 14.97
N LEU A 56 -14.28 8.87 14.47
CA LEU A 56 -14.60 10.16 13.87
C LEU A 56 -15.17 11.13 14.91
N PRO A 57 -14.80 12.42 14.87
CA PRO A 57 -15.40 13.45 15.73
C PRO A 57 -16.84 13.75 15.26
N SER A 58 -17.69 14.22 16.18
CA SER A 58 -19.09 14.53 15.90
C SER A 58 -19.28 15.60 14.79
N GLY A 59 -18.31 16.50 14.66
CA GLY A 59 -18.33 17.55 13.61
C GLY A 59 -17.72 17.12 12.28
N PHE A 60 -17.30 15.84 12.11
CA PHE A 60 -16.77 15.38 10.83
C PHE A 60 -17.82 15.46 9.72
N SER A 61 -17.39 15.97 8.56
CA SER A 61 -18.26 16.17 7.40
C SER A 61 -17.55 15.81 6.10
N VAL A 62 -18.32 15.48 5.07
CA VAL A 62 -17.81 15.18 3.72
C VAL A 62 -18.50 16.04 2.70
N ILE A 63 -17.72 16.70 1.84
CA ILE A 63 -18.21 17.36 0.64
C ILE A 63 -17.78 16.54 -0.56
N GLY A 64 -18.73 15.90 -1.23
CA GLY A 64 -18.49 15.24 -2.51
C GLY A 64 -18.38 16.25 -3.64
N VAL A 65 -17.36 16.14 -4.49
CA VAL A 65 -17.16 16.99 -5.67
C VAL A 65 -17.02 16.11 -6.91
N ALA A 66 -17.90 16.31 -7.89
CA ALA A 66 -17.80 15.70 -9.22
C ALA A 66 -18.70 16.44 -10.23
N ASP A 67 -18.51 16.17 -11.51
CA ASP A 67 -19.38 16.73 -12.58
C ASP A 67 -20.70 15.97 -12.77
N THR A 68 -20.84 14.81 -12.14
CA THR A 68 -22.06 13.99 -12.23
C THR A 68 -23.28 14.77 -11.72
N PRO A 69 -24.40 14.82 -12.47
CA PRO A 69 -25.59 15.57 -12.09
C PRO A 69 -26.39 14.83 -11.01
N LEU A 70 -25.95 14.93 -9.77
CA LEU A 70 -26.63 14.40 -8.59
C LEU A 70 -27.13 15.56 -7.72
N SER A 71 -28.32 15.39 -7.13
CA SER A 71 -28.73 16.17 -5.98
C SER A 71 -28.00 15.70 -4.72
N GLU A 72 -28.05 16.47 -3.65
CA GLU A 72 -27.48 16.09 -2.36
C GLU A 72 -28.16 14.83 -1.81
N ASP A 73 -29.47 14.69 -1.98
CA ASP A 73 -30.23 13.50 -1.55
C ASP A 73 -29.88 12.26 -2.39
N ASP A 74 -29.71 12.42 -3.71
CA ASP A 74 -29.24 11.32 -4.58
C ASP A 74 -27.83 10.88 -4.19
N PHE A 75 -26.94 11.82 -3.87
CA PHE A 75 -25.59 11.51 -3.40
C PHE A 75 -25.62 10.74 -2.07
N ARG A 76 -26.43 11.19 -1.09
CA ARG A 76 -26.61 10.48 0.18
C ARG A 76 -27.18 9.08 -0.02
N ALA A 77 -28.18 8.93 -0.88
CA ALA A 77 -28.77 7.63 -1.20
C ALA A 77 -27.75 6.69 -1.85
N HIS A 78 -26.97 7.20 -2.81
CA HIS A 78 -25.91 6.44 -3.47
C HIS A 78 -24.84 5.97 -2.47
N MET A 79 -24.42 6.83 -1.54
CA MET A 79 -23.44 6.47 -0.50
C MET A 79 -24.02 5.48 0.52
N ALA A 80 -25.30 5.58 0.84
CA ALA A 80 -25.99 4.60 1.70
C ALA A 80 -25.98 3.20 1.07
N ASP A 81 -26.27 3.10 -0.23
CA ASP A 81 -26.21 1.84 -0.96
C ASP A 81 -24.78 1.27 -1.01
N ALA A 82 -23.80 2.15 -1.22
CA ALA A 82 -22.40 1.77 -1.20
C ALA A 82 -21.97 1.17 0.14
N VAL A 83 -22.31 1.82 1.26
CA VAL A 83 -22.00 1.32 2.61
C VAL A 83 -22.71 -0.01 2.87
N ARG A 84 -24.00 -0.13 2.50
CA ARG A 84 -24.72 -1.42 2.63
C ARG A 84 -24.07 -2.56 1.85
N LYS A 85 -23.49 -2.26 0.70
CA LYS A 85 -22.92 -3.26 -0.19
C LYS A 85 -21.47 -3.63 0.15
N PHE A 86 -20.67 -2.66 0.59
CA PHE A 86 -19.21 -2.80 0.64
C PHE A 86 -18.61 -2.66 2.04
N SER A 87 -19.39 -2.26 3.07
CA SER A 87 -18.86 -2.25 4.44
C SER A 87 -18.57 -3.68 4.92
N ARG A 88 -17.42 -3.86 5.56
CA ARG A 88 -17.05 -5.13 6.20
C ARG A 88 -17.94 -5.46 7.40
N THR A 89 -18.51 -4.43 8.06
CA THR A 89 -19.41 -4.62 9.20
C THR A 89 -20.86 -4.63 8.72
N GLN A 90 -21.53 -5.76 8.93
CA GLN A 90 -22.92 -5.98 8.54
C GLN A 90 -23.70 -6.60 9.71
N PRO A 91 -24.98 -6.27 9.90
CA PRO A 91 -25.75 -5.26 9.14
C PRO A 91 -25.31 -3.83 9.46
N VAL A 92 -25.58 -2.90 8.55
CA VAL A 92 -25.29 -1.47 8.77
C VAL A 92 -26.18 -0.91 9.89
N ASP A 93 -25.57 -0.29 10.90
CA ASP A 93 -26.26 0.42 11.95
C ASP A 93 -26.88 1.71 11.40
N ARG A 94 -28.21 1.80 11.47
CA ARG A 94 -28.98 2.93 10.90
C ARG A 94 -28.68 4.24 11.62
N ALA A 95 -28.50 4.24 12.93
CA ALA A 95 -28.25 5.46 13.70
C ALA A 95 -26.87 6.02 13.39
N VAL A 96 -25.85 5.14 13.32
CA VAL A 96 -24.49 5.54 12.93
C VAL A 96 -24.48 6.08 11.49
N TRP A 97 -25.14 5.37 10.56
CA TRP A 97 -25.21 5.86 9.18
C TRP A 97 -25.90 7.22 9.08
N GLN A 98 -27.03 7.40 9.80
CA GLN A 98 -27.75 8.68 9.80
C GLN A 98 -26.85 9.83 10.27
N SER A 99 -26.08 9.60 11.33
CA SER A 99 -25.12 10.60 11.84
C SER A 99 -24.03 10.96 10.82
N VAL A 100 -23.55 9.98 10.03
CA VAL A 100 -22.62 10.24 8.94
C VAL A 100 -23.30 10.99 7.81
N ALA A 101 -24.52 10.56 7.41
CA ALA A 101 -25.29 11.13 6.31
C ALA A 101 -25.65 12.61 6.53
N GLU A 102 -25.89 13.03 7.76
CA GLU A 102 -26.13 14.44 8.13
C GLU A 102 -24.93 15.34 7.85
N GLY A 103 -23.72 14.80 7.82
CA GLY A 103 -22.49 15.50 7.47
C GLY A 103 -22.14 15.44 5.98
N LEU A 104 -22.96 14.81 5.12
CA LEU A 104 -22.69 14.70 3.69
C LEU A 104 -23.34 15.86 2.91
N SER A 105 -22.57 16.47 2.04
CA SER A 105 -23.08 17.39 1.01
C SER A 105 -22.42 17.12 -0.34
N TYR A 106 -22.93 17.73 -1.41
CA TYR A 106 -22.46 17.52 -2.76
C TYR A 106 -22.38 18.82 -3.55
N VAL A 107 -21.22 19.10 -4.13
CA VAL A 107 -20.99 20.23 -5.02
C VAL A 107 -20.72 19.71 -6.43
N ARG A 108 -21.71 19.88 -7.31
CA ARG A 108 -21.52 19.55 -8.72
C ARG A 108 -20.64 20.59 -9.39
N MET A 109 -19.49 20.17 -9.92
CA MET A 109 -18.63 21.01 -10.74
C MET A 109 -17.61 20.20 -11.55
N PRO A 110 -17.26 20.61 -12.78
CA PRO A 110 -16.01 20.22 -13.42
C PRO A 110 -14.80 20.68 -12.59
N PHE A 111 -13.67 19.98 -12.67
CA PHE A 111 -12.52 20.29 -11.81
C PHE A 111 -11.75 21.55 -12.23
N ASP A 112 -12.01 22.09 -13.41
CA ASP A 112 -11.45 23.36 -13.95
C ASP A 112 -12.37 24.58 -13.76
N ASP A 113 -13.61 24.39 -13.28
CA ASP A 113 -14.61 25.45 -13.08
C ASP A 113 -14.29 26.34 -11.86
N LEU A 114 -13.75 27.55 -12.09
CA LEU A 114 -13.43 28.50 -11.02
C LEU A 114 -14.64 28.94 -10.19
N ASP A 115 -15.80 29.12 -10.81
CA ASP A 115 -17.03 29.48 -10.09
C ASP A 115 -17.48 28.34 -9.17
N GLY A 116 -17.21 27.10 -9.58
CA GLY A 116 -17.40 25.90 -8.77
C GLY A 116 -16.59 25.95 -7.48
N TYR A 117 -15.34 26.39 -7.53
CA TYR A 117 -14.51 26.58 -6.31
C TYR A 117 -15.06 27.69 -5.42
N GLY A 118 -15.69 28.71 -5.97
CA GLY A 118 -16.44 29.70 -5.18
C GLY A 118 -17.60 29.07 -4.41
N ARG A 119 -18.39 28.18 -5.06
CA ARG A 119 -19.46 27.42 -4.40
C ARG A 119 -18.91 26.46 -3.34
N LEU A 120 -17.79 25.80 -3.62
CA LEU A 120 -17.11 24.93 -2.67
C LEU A 120 -16.63 25.73 -1.44
N ALA A 121 -16.08 26.92 -1.62
CA ALA A 121 -15.67 27.80 -0.53
C ALA A 121 -16.85 28.17 0.38
N ALA A 122 -17.98 28.58 -0.21
CA ALA A 122 -19.19 28.91 0.54
C ALA A 122 -19.72 27.68 1.35
N GLU A 123 -19.67 26.49 0.75
CA GLU A 123 -20.08 25.27 1.40
C GLU A 123 -19.16 24.89 2.56
N LEU A 124 -17.83 25.07 2.40
CA LEU A 124 -16.86 24.86 3.45
C LEU A 124 -17.08 25.81 4.65
N GLU A 125 -17.39 27.09 4.36
CA GLU A 125 -17.76 28.06 5.41
C GLU A 125 -19.06 27.70 6.12
N ARG A 126 -20.04 27.13 5.39
CA ARG A 126 -21.28 26.62 6.00
C ARG A 126 -20.96 25.50 6.98
N MET A 127 -20.14 24.52 6.57
CA MET A 127 -19.70 23.41 7.44
C MET A 127 -18.93 23.92 8.67
N ASP A 128 -18.09 24.93 8.54
CA ASP A 128 -17.40 25.53 9.69
C ASP A 128 -18.38 26.06 10.74
N ARG A 129 -19.43 26.79 10.29
CA ARG A 129 -20.42 27.38 11.21
C ARG A 129 -21.34 26.32 11.83
N GLU A 130 -21.80 25.33 11.04
CA GLU A 130 -22.82 24.37 11.47
C GLU A 130 -22.23 23.16 12.21
N ARG A 131 -21.00 22.76 11.84
CA ARG A 131 -20.35 21.52 12.34
C ARG A 131 -19.11 21.79 13.16
N GLY A 132 -18.66 23.03 13.28
CA GLY A 132 -17.52 23.41 14.11
C GLY A 132 -16.18 22.86 13.58
N THR A 133 -16.01 22.81 12.27
CA THR A 133 -14.82 22.20 11.66
C THR A 133 -13.57 23.11 11.66
N ASN A 134 -13.73 24.37 12.09
CA ASN A 134 -12.65 25.33 12.36
C ASN A 134 -11.64 25.54 11.21
N GLY A 135 -12.08 25.36 9.99
CA GLY A 135 -11.18 25.47 8.83
C GLY A 135 -10.28 24.24 8.61
N ASN A 136 -10.41 23.15 9.35
CA ASN A 136 -9.66 21.91 9.11
C ASN A 136 -10.17 21.22 7.85
N ARG A 137 -9.26 20.89 6.91
CA ARG A 137 -9.60 20.34 5.58
C ARG A 137 -8.71 19.18 5.20
N VAL A 138 -9.34 18.13 4.70
CA VAL A 138 -8.67 17.08 3.93
C VAL A 138 -9.17 17.19 2.49
N PHE A 139 -8.29 17.40 1.53
CA PHE A 139 -8.59 17.34 0.09
C PHE A 139 -8.20 15.96 -0.43
N TYR A 140 -9.17 15.13 -0.74
CA TYR A 140 -8.94 13.76 -1.18
C TYR A 140 -9.14 13.62 -2.70
N PHE A 141 -8.11 13.19 -3.43
CA PHE A 141 -8.15 13.06 -4.88
C PHE A 141 -8.51 11.62 -5.27
N ALA A 142 -9.81 11.32 -5.29
CA ALA A 142 -10.40 10.03 -5.68
C ALA A 142 -10.78 10.00 -7.18
N THR A 143 -10.00 10.67 -8.01
CA THR A 143 -10.24 10.85 -9.45
C THR A 143 -9.05 10.36 -10.28
N ALA A 144 -9.18 10.41 -11.62
CA ALA A 144 -8.09 10.01 -12.51
C ALA A 144 -6.88 10.96 -12.37
N PRO A 145 -5.63 10.45 -12.44
CA PRO A 145 -4.41 11.22 -12.17
C PRO A 145 -4.24 12.47 -13.03
N GLN A 146 -4.77 12.46 -14.25
CA GLN A 146 -4.72 13.61 -15.17
C GLN A 146 -5.39 14.88 -14.61
N PHE A 147 -6.28 14.73 -13.61
CA PHE A 147 -6.94 15.86 -12.98
C PHE A 147 -6.20 16.40 -11.74
N PHE A 148 -5.18 15.71 -11.24
CA PHE A 148 -4.48 16.15 -10.03
C PHE A 148 -3.86 17.55 -10.18
N PRO A 149 -3.13 17.87 -11.28
CA PRO A 149 -2.55 19.19 -11.43
C PRO A 149 -3.59 20.32 -11.44
N VAL A 150 -4.66 20.18 -12.22
CA VAL A 150 -5.69 21.21 -12.32
C VAL A 150 -6.41 21.41 -10.98
N ILE A 151 -6.71 20.35 -10.22
CA ILE A 151 -7.33 20.47 -8.89
C ILE A 151 -6.40 21.25 -7.94
N VAL A 152 -5.10 20.91 -7.91
CA VAL A 152 -4.11 21.61 -7.07
C VAL A 152 -4.03 23.09 -7.42
N GLU A 153 -3.88 23.41 -8.70
CA GLU A 153 -3.82 24.79 -9.19
C GLU A 153 -5.08 25.60 -8.82
N ARG A 154 -6.26 25.00 -8.97
CA ARG A 154 -7.53 25.66 -8.63
C ARG A 154 -7.70 25.83 -7.11
N LEU A 155 -7.32 24.85 -6.30
CA LEU A 155 -7.28 24.97 -4.84
C LEU A 155 -6.34 26.10 -4.39
N GLY A 156 -5.20 26.25 -5.05
CA GLY A 156 -4.27 27.35 -4.81
C GLY A 156 -4.83 28.72 -5.23
N ALA A 157 -5.38 28.81 -6.45
CA ALA A 157 -5.90 30.05 -7.03
C ALA A 157 -7.15 30.57 -6.30
N SER A 158 -8.06 29.66 -5.87
CA SER A 158 -9.25 30.02 -5.08
C SER A 158 -8.94 30.41 -3.64
N GLY A 159 -7.72 30.18 -3.15
CA GLY A 159 -7.33 30.42 -1.77
C GLY A 159 -7.82 29.38 -0.75
N ILE A 160 -8.69 28.44 -1.14
CA ILE A 160 -9.28 27.43 -0.24
C ILE A 160 -8.20 26.62 0.50
N ALA A 161 -7.08 26.31 -0.17
CA ALA A 161 -5.97 25.58 0.42
C ALA A 161 -5.15 26.39 1.43
N ARG A 162 -5.30 27.73 1.48
CA ARG A 162 -4.45 28.64 2.28
C ARG A 162 -5.24 29.45 3.31
N THR A 163 -6.53 29.69 3.09
CA THR A 163 -7.36 30.55 3.94
C THR A 163 -7.86 29.84 5.20
N GLY A 164 -8.05 30.59 6.29
CA GLY A 164 -8.57 30.12 7.56
C GLY A 164 -7.49 29.54 8.50
N ALA A 165 -7.85 29.42 9.78
CA ALA A 165 -6.94 29.07 10.87
C ALA A 165 -6.62 27.58 11.00
N GLY A 166 -7.47 26.69 10.43
CA GLY A 166 -7.33 25.24 10.55
C GLY A 166 -6.21 24.66 9.66
N TRP A 167 -5.82 23.42 9.96
CA TRP A 167 -4.88 22.69 9.13
C TRP A 167 -5.50 22.25 7.78
N LYS A 168 -4.66 22.16 6.74
CA LYS A 168 -5.03 21.68 5.40
C LYS A 168 -4.11 20.53 5.02
N ARG A 169 -4.68 19.44 4.51
CA ARG A 169 -3.96 18.24 4.07
C ARG A 169 -4.53 17.77 2.74
N VAL A 170 -3.66 17.24 1.89
CA VAL A 170 -4.05 16.68 0.59
C VAL A 170 -3.69 15.20 0.56
N VAL A 171 -4.65 14.37 0.18
CA VAL A 171 -4.47 12.93 -0.02
C VAL A 171 -4.51 12.63 -1.51
N ILE A 172 -3.47 11.96 -1.99
CA ILE A 172 -3.29 11.69 -3.41
C ILE A 172 -3.17 10.18 -3.63
N GLU A 173 -4.06 9.65 -4.47
CA GLU A 173 -4.08 8.26 -4.86
C GLU A 173 -3.02 7.91 -5.90
N LYS A 174 -2.70 6.62 -5.99
CA LYS A 174 -1.88 6.12 -7.09
C LYS A 174 -2.66 6.11 -8.43
N PRO A 175 -1.93 6.19 -9.55
CA PRO A 175 -0.49 6.37 -9.70
C PRO A 175 -0.06 7.82 -9.47
N PHE A 176 1.09 8.00 -8.87
CA PHE A 176 1.72 9.30 -8.67
C PHE A 176 2.78 9.53 -9.76
N GLY A 177 2.36 10.11 -10.87
CA GLY A 177 3.14 10.10 -12.12
C GLY A 177 3.06 8.76 -12.85
N HIS A 178 3.74 8.65 -13.98
CA HIS A 178 3.90 7.40 -14.74
C HIS A 178 5.38 7.09 -15.08
N ASP A 179 6.27 8.03 -14.76
CA ASP A 179 7.74 7.97 -14.83
C ASP A 179 8.33 8.99 -13.85
N LEU A 180 9.65 9.02 -13.71
CA LEU A 180 10.33 9.95 -12.81
C LEU A 180 10.08 11.41 -13.20
N LYS A 181 10.01 11.72 -14.49
CA LYS A 181 9.80 13.09 -14.98
C LYS A 181 8.42 13.60 -14.55
N THR A 182 7.38 12.86 -14.84
CA THR A 182 6.00 13.27 -14.51
C THR A 182 5.72 13.22 -13.00
N ALA A 183 6.38 12.34 -12.26
CA ALA A 183 6.33 12.34 -10.81
C ALA A 183 6.93 13.64 -10.23
N LYS A 184 8.08 14.09 -10.74
CA LYS A 184 8.69 15.38 -10.36
C LYS A 184 7.83 16.57 -10.75
N GLU A 185 7.25 16.57 -11.93
CA GLU A 185 6.33 17.62 -12.39
C GLU A 185 5.11 17.71 -11.47
N LEU A 186 4.53 16.56 -11.10
CA LEU A 186 3.41 16.52 -10.17
C LEU A 186 3.81 16.99 -8.76
N ASN A 187 4.96 16.55 -8.24
CA ASN A 187 5.50 17.04 -6.96
C ASN A 187 5.66 18.56 -6.98
N HIS A 188 6.27 19.11 -8.04
CA HIS A 188 6.44 20.57 -8.19
C HIS A 188 5.10 21.31 -8.17
N THR A 189 4.10 20.80 -8.89
CA THR A 189 2.75 21.37 -8.90
C THR A 189 2.11 21.35 -7.50
N ILE A 190 2.20 20.21 -6.80
CA ILE A 190 1.65 20.08 -5.44
C ILE A 190 2.34 21.03 -4.48
N HIS A 191 3.66 21.13 -4.54
CA HIS A 191 4.45 22.00 -3.64
C HIS A 191 4.28 23.50 -3.94
N SER A 192 3.72 23.87 -5.08
CA SER A 192 3.32 25.26 -5.32
C SER A 192 2.17 25.71 -4.40
N VAL A 193 1.42 24.74 -3.82
CA VAL A 193 0.22 25.00 -2.99
C VAL A 193 0.36 24.42 -1.57
N PHE A 194 0.88 23.21 -1.43
CA PHE A 194 0.99 22.47 -0.17
C PHE A 194 2.46 22.18 0.17
N ALA A 195 2.84 22.36 1.43
CA ALA A 195 4.15 21.90 1.91
C ALA A 195 4.15 20.36 2.10
N GLU A 196 5.33 19.72 2.00
CA GLU A 196 5.43 18.25 2.11
C GLU A 196 4.74 17.65 3.36
N PRO A 197 4.79 18.23 4.57
CA PRO A 197 4.04 17.71 5.72
C PRO A 197 2.51 17.73 5.58
N GLN A 198 1.99 18.40 4.55
CA GLN A 198 0.55 18.45 4.23
C GLN A 198 0.16 17.40 3.19
N VAL A 199 1.13 16.68 2.58
CA VAL A 199 0.92 15.80 1.44
C VAL A 199 0.96 14.34 1.88
N TYR A 200 -0.11 13.60 1.60
CA TYR A 200 -0.33 12.22 1.98
C TYR A 200 -0.50 11.37 0.71
N ARG A 201 0.63 10.81 0.19
CA ARG A 201 0.61 9.95 -1.00
C ARG A 201 0.30 8.52 -0.60
N ILE A 202 -0.82 7.99 -1.07
CA ILE A 202 -1.30 6.65 -0.68
C ILE A 202 -0.55 5.55 -1.42
N ASP A 203 0.02 4.64 -0.63
CA ASP A 203 0.19 3.25 -0.98
C ASP A 203 -0.62 2.40 0.01
N HIS A 204 -1.73 1.84 -0.44
CA HIS A 204 -2.66 1.13 0.44
C HIS A 204 -2.06 -0.12 1.11
N TYR A 205 -0.91 -0.64 0.63
CA TYR A 205 -0.18 -1.72 1.32
C TYR A 205 0.36 -1.26 2.68
N LEU A 206 0.81 -0.01 2.79
CA LEU A 206 1.29 0.54 4.06
C LEU A 206 0.19 0.64 5.12
N GLY A 207 -1.06 0.80 4.70
CA GLY A 207 -2.22 0.80 5.60
C GLY A 207 -2.64 -0.58 6.12
N LYS A 208 -2.06 -1.68 5.60
CA LYS A 208 -2.39 -3.04 6.08
C LYS A 208 -1.72 -3.31 7.42
N GLU A 209 -2.47 -3.85 8.38
CA GLU A 209 -1.96 -4.23 9.71
C GLU A 209 -0.76 -5.17 9.62
N THR A 210 -0.79 -6.12 8.70
CA THR A 210 0.28 -7.09 8.49
C THR A 210 1.58 -6.46 7.96
N VAL A 211 1.49 -5.39 7.18
CA VAL A 211 2.67 -4.64 6.71
C VAL A 211 3.28 -3.85 7.86
N GLN A 212 2.46 -3.18 8.67
CA GLN A 212 2.91 -2.49 9.88
C GLN A 212 3.52 -3.48 10.88
N ASN A 213 2.96 -4.69 10.97
CA ASN A 213 3.48 -5.73 11.85
C ASN A 213 4.91 -6.19 11.48
N VAL A 214 5.36 -6.00 10.24
CA VAL A 214 6.77 -6.27 9.90
C VAL A 214 7.70 -5.44 10.78
N LEU A 215 7.37 -4.17 11.01
CA LEU A 215 8.15 -3.26 11.87
C LEU A 215 8.08 -3.71 13.34
N VAL A 216 6.89 -4.03 13.83
CA VAL A 216 6.70 -4.53 15.21
C VAL A 216 7.42 -5.87 15.40
N PHE A 217 7.30 -6.78 14.44
CA PHE A 217 7.94 -8.09 14.50
C PHE A 217 9.47 -7.97 14.58
N ARG A 218 10.05 -7.07 13.80
CA ARG A 218 11.49 -6.81 13.81
C ARG A 218 11.94 -6.07 15.08
N PHE A 219 11.31 -4.96 15.41
CA PHE A 219 11.87 -3.99 16.35
C PHE A 219 11.35 -4.12 17.78
N ALA A 220 10.23 -4.80 18.00
CA ALA A 220 9.72 -5.10 19.33
C ALA A 220 10.17 -6.48 19.87
N ASN A 221 10.79 -7.34 19.03
CA ASN A 221 11.21 -8.68 19.41
C ASN A 221 12.73 -8.85 19.30
N GLY A 222 13.41 -8.84 20.43
CA GLY A 222 14.87 -8.89 20.51
C GLY A 222 15.56 -10.13 19.93
N ILE A 223 14.81 -11.15 19.51
CA ILE A 223 15.37 -12.37 18.89
C ILE A 223 15.52 -12.24 17.36
N PHE A 224 14.77 -11.36 16.69
CA PHE A 224 14.78 -11.28 15.24
C PHE A 224 15.79 -10.27 14.69
N GLU A 225 15.82 -9.05 15.21
CA GLU A 225 16.70 -8.01 14.67
C GLU A 225 18.20 -8.38 14.66
N PRO A 226 18.77 -9.06 15.68
CA PRO A 226 20.19 -9.49 15.66
C PRO A 226 20.52 -10.46 14.52
N ILE A 227 19.57 -11.23 14.03
CA ILE A 227 19.74 -12.18 12.92
C ILE A 227 19.22 -11.66 11.57
N TRP A 228 18.70 -10.43 11.54
CA TRP A 228 18.10 -9.79 10.35
C TRP A 228 19.17 -9.07 9.51
N ASN A 229 20.16 -9.85 9.03
CA ASN A 229 21.28 -9.30 8.27
C ASN A 229 22.00 -10.37 7.45
N ARG A 230 22.93 -9.97 6.60
CA ARG A 230 23.76 -10.80 5.71
C ARG A 230 24.48 -11.97 6.37
N ARG A 231 24.73 -11.95 7.68
CA ARG A 231 25.41 -13.04 8.36
C ARG A 231 24.54 -14.28 8.50
N TYR A 232 23.23 -14.07 8.68
CA TYR A 232 22.26 -15.12 8.97
C TYR A 232 21.26 -15.33 7.83
N VAL A 233 20.91 -14.29 7.08
CA VAL A 233 19.98 -14.35 5.95
C VAL A 233 20.72 -14.76 4.69
N ASP A 234 20.20 -15.76 3.99
CA ASP A 234 20.69 -16.19 2.68
C ASP A 234 20.13 -15.31 1.56
N HIS A 235 18.81 -15.13 1.56
CA HIS A 235 18.10 -14.25 0.63
C HIS A 235 16.73 -13.88 1.17
N ILE A 236 16.11 -12.87 0.55
CA ILE A 236 14.73 -12.49 0.82
C ILE A 236 13.93 -12.59 -0.46
N GLN A 237 12.70 -13.12 -0.38
CA GLN A 237 11.75 -13.15 -1.48
C GLN A 237 10.52 -12.32 -1.10
N ILE A 238 10.11 -11.42 -2.01
CA ILE A 238 8.87 -10.64 -1.86
C ILE A 238 7.97 -10.97 -3.05
N THR A 239 6.81 -11.55 -2.78
CA THR A 239 5.86 -11.95 -3.81
C THR A 239 4.55 -11.19 -3.62
N VAL A 240 4.06 -10.56 -4.69
CA VAL A 240 2.70 -10.03 -4.80
C VAL A 240 2.03 -10.72 -5.99
N ALA A 241 1.28 -11.78 -5.73
CA ALA A 241 0.62 -12.59 -6.73
C ALA A 241 -0.88 -12.29 -6.78
N GLU A 242 -1.42 -12.17 -7.97
CA GLU A 242 -2.86 -12.00 -8.23
C GLU A 242 -3.36 -13.15 -9.11
N ASP A 243 -4.44 -13.80 -8.68
CA ASP A 243 -5.13 -14.85 -9.43
C ASP A 243 -6.14 -14.33 -10.45
N ILE A 244 -6.48 -13.05 -10.34
CA ILE A 244 -7.35 -12.33 -11.27
C ILE A 244 -6.58 -11.77 -12.47
N GLY A 245 -7.31 -11.53 -13.59
CA GLY A 245 -6.80 -10.78 -14.75
C GLY A 245 -6.95 -9.27 -14.57
N ILE A 246 -6.97 -8.58 -15.70
CA ILE A 246 -7.15 -7.12 -15.72
C ILE A 246 -8.61 -6.70 -15.76
N GLU A 247 -9.54 -7.64 -16.01
CA GLU A 247 -10.98 -7.44 -16.10
C GLU A 247 -11.36 -6.27 -17.03
N ARG A 248 -12.06 -5.25 -16.51
CA ARG A 248 -12.50 -4.08 -17.28
C ARG A 248 -11.45 -2.98 -17.41
N ARG A 249 -10.24 -3.16 -16.83
CA ARG A 249 -9.20 -2.14 -16.75
C ARG A 249 -8.16 -2.20 -17.87
N GLY A 250 -8.49 -2.81 -19.02
CA GLY A 250 -7.56 -2.99 -20.14
C GLY A 250 -6.86 -1.70 -20.56
N LYS A 251 -7.61 -0.61 -20.77
CA LYS A 251 -7.02 0.69 -21.16
C LYS A 251 -5.99 1.23 -20.16
N TYR A 252 -6.28 1.10 -18.87
CA TYR A 252 -5.35 1.51 -17.82
C TYR A 252 -4.11 0.60 -17.81
N TYR A 253 -4.32 -0.71 -17.88
CA TYR A 253 -3.24 -1.68 -17.75
C TYR A 253 -2.29 -1.66 -18.96
N GLU A 254 -2.78 -1.33 -20.17
CA GLU A 254 -1.94 -1.13 -21.36
C GLU A 254 -0.89 -0.03 -21.17
N THR A 255 -1.13 0.93 -20.29
CA THR A 255 -0.20 2.03 -20.01
C THR A 255 0.61 1.83 -18.74
N SER A 256 0.20 0.91 -17.86
CA SER A 256 0.89 0.71 -16.59
C SER A 256 1.73 -0.57 -16.51
N GLY A 257 1.23 -1.68 -17.04
CA GLY A 257 1.90 -2.97 -16.87
C GLY A 257 2.05 -3.38 -15.41
N ALA A 258 2.72 -4.49 -15.16
CA ALA A 258 3.00 -4.98 -13.81
C ALA A 258 4.09 -4.16 -13.09
N LEU A 259 5.01 -3.58 -13.85
CA LEU A 259 6.12 -2.78 -13.31
C LEU A 259 5.59 -1.52 -12.61
N ARG A 260 4.77 -0.73 -13.30
CA ARG A 260 4.21 0.51 -12.75
C ARG A 260 3.06 0.24 -11.78
N ASP A 261 2.21 -0.79 -12.06
CA ASP A 261 1.04 -1.06 -11.22
C ASP A 261 1.42 -1.59 -9.83
N ILE A 262 2.46 -2.45 -9.73
CA ILE A 262 2.78 -3.16 -8.48
C ILE A 262 4.24 -3.00 -8.05
N PHE A 263 5.21 -3.10 -8.98
CA PHE A 263 6.62 -3.11 -8.59
C PHE A 263 7.09 -1.75 -8.06
N GLN A 264 6.85 -0.69 -8.82
CA GLN A 264 7.29 0.67 -8.52
C GLN A 264 6.78 1.18 -7.15
N ASN A 265 5.66 0.67 -6.69
CA ASN A 265 5.02 1.08 -5.44
C ASN A 265 5.06 -0.06 -4.40
N HIS A 266 4.09 -0.94 -4.38
CA HIS A 266 3.89 -1.95 -3.33
C HIS A 266 5.11 -2.82 -3.06
N LEU A 267 5.79 -3.35 -4.11
CA LEU A 267 6.96 -4.21 -3.90
C LEU A 267 8.14 -3.44 -3.33
N LEU A 268 8.40 -2.21 -3.80
CA LEU A 268 9.48 -1.37 -3.27
C LEU A 268 9.17 -0.87 -1.86
N GLN A 269 7.91 -0.64 -1.51
CA GLN A 269 7.51 -0.34 -0.13
C GLN A 269 7.76 -1.53 0.79
N LEU A 270 7.36 -2.75 0.38
CA LEU A 270 7.63 -3.96 1.15
C LEU A 270 9.13 -4.24 1.29
N LEU A 271 9.91 -4.02 0.22
CA LEU A 271 11.37 -4.09 0.25
C LEU A 271 11.94 -3.12 1.29
N SER A 272 11.52 -1.86 1.24
CA SER A 272 12.02 -0.82 2.13
C SER A 272 11.76 -1.17 3.60
N ILE A 273 10.56 -1.59 3.96
CA ILE A 273 10.18 -2.01 5.32
C ILE A 273 10.96 -3.25 5.76
N ALA A 274 11.15 -4.23 4.85
CA ALA A 274 11.91 -5.44 5.17
C ALA A 274 13.40 -5.17 5.35
N ALA A 275 13.97 -4.20 4.64
CA ALA A 275 15.41 -3.98 4.56
C ALA A 275 15.94 -2.78 5.37
N MET A 276 15.08 -1.88 5.86
CA MET A 276 15.49 -0.67 6.60
C MET A 276 16.23 -0.97 7.90
N GLU A 277 17.04 -0.04 8.37
CA GLU A 277 17.62 -0.06 9.72
C GLU A 277 16.53 0.27 10.76
N PRO A 278 16.71 -0.14 12.03
CA PRO A 278 15.84 0.31 13.11
C PRO A 278 15.85 1.85 13.21
N PRO A 279 14.70 2.52 13.10
CA PRO A 279 14.66 3.96 13.30
C PRO A 279 14.91 4.29 14.78
N PRO A 280 15.50 5.46 15.11
CA PRO A 280 15.77 5.86 16.49
C PRO A 280 14.50 6.05 17.33
N ASN A 281 13.39 6.37 16.69
CA ASN A 281 12.05 6.45 17.24
C ASN A 281 11.01 6.16 16.13
N PHE A 282 9.73 6.11 16.48
CA PHE A 282 8.66 5.84 15.53
C PHE A 282 8.00 7.12 14.97
N ASP A 283 8.73 8.23 14.92
CA ASP A 283 8.26 9.44 14.26
C ASP A 283 8.27 9.25 12.73
N ALA A 284 7.32 9.86 12.05
CA ALA A 284 7.10 9.67 10.62
C ALA A 284 8.36 9.93 9.77
N ASP A 285 9.10 11.00 10.06
CA ASP A 285 10.30 11.33 9.29
C ASP A 285 11.41 10.32 9.50
N THR A 286 11.64 9.85 10.73
CA THR A 286 12.68 8.87 11.02
C THR A 286 12.41 7.52 10.35
N VAL A 287 11.16 7.07 10.31
CA VAL A 287 10.77 5.83 9.59
C VAL A 287 10.95 6.01 8.08
N ARG A 288 10.48 7.13 7.52
CA ARG A 288 10.61 7.41 6.07
C ARG A 288 12.06 7.61 5.64
N ASP A 289 12.90 8.21 6.49
CA ASP A 289 14.33 8.35 6.22
C ASP A 289 15.02 7.00 6.09
N GLU A 290 14.71 6.03 6.96
CA GLU A 290 15.29 4.69 6.86
C GLU A 290 14.82 3.96 5.59
N LYS A 291 13.55 4.13 5.17
CA LYS A 291 13.05 3.59 3.91
C LYS A 291 13.78 4.18 2.71
N VAL A 292 13.98 5.49 2.68
CA VAL A 292 14.71 6.20 1.61
C VAL A 292 16.17 5.73 1.53
N LYS A 293 16.83 5.48 2.67
CA LYS A 293 18.21 4.94 2.69
C LYS A 293 18.28 3.58 1.96
N VAL A 294 17.28 2.72 2.15
CA VAL A 294 17.23 1.44 1.41
C VAL A 294 17.17 1.70 -0.10
N LEU A 295 16.21 2.53 -0.56
CA LEU A 295 16.04 2.82 -1.98
C LEU A 295 17.27 3.48 -2.62
N LYS A 296 17.98 4.33 -1.87
CA LYS A 296 19.24 4.95 -2.30
C LYS A 296 20.40 3.96 -2.37
N SER A 297 20.34 2.87 -1.61
CA SER A 297 21.39 1.84 -1.54
C SER A 297 21.15 0.69 -2.51
N ILE A 298 20.08 0.70 -3.31
CA ILE A 298 19.87 -0.31 -4.34
C ILE A 298 20.98 -0.18 -5.39
N HIS A 299 21.70 -1.29 -5.61
CA HIS A 299 22.72 -1.39 -6.65
C HIS A 299 22.10 -1.16 -8.02
N PRO A 300 22.80 -0.51 -8.97
CA PRO A 300 22.31 -0.39 -10.36
C PRO A 300 21.86 -1.74 -10.94
N VAL A 301 20.64 -1.79 -11.48
CA VAL A 301 20.06 -3.05 -11.97
C VAL A 301 20.64 -3.41 -13.30
N ASP A 302 21.16 -4.63 -13.43
CA ASP A 302 21.51 -5.24 -14.70
C ASP A 302 20.24 -5.83 -15.33
N VAL A 303 19.60 -5.05 -16.21
CA VAL A 303 18.28 -5.40 -16.77
C VAL A 303 18.35 -6.69 -17.60
N ASP A 304 19.47 -6.98 -18.24
CA ASP A 304 19.64 -8.20 -19.05
C ASP A 304 19.70 -9.46 -18.18
N ASN A 305 20.30 -9.34 -17.02
CA ASN A 305 20.56 -10.48 -16.16
C ASN A 305 19.68 -10.55 -14.91
N ASP A 306 19.15 -9.43 -14.42
CA ASP A 306 18.47 -9.36 -13.14
C ASP A 306 16.96 -9.09 -13.23
N VAL A 307 16.43 -8.94 -14.47
CA VAL A 307 15.01 -8.63 -14.68
C VAL A 307 14.40 -9.60 -15.69
N VAL A 308 13.21 -10.09 -15.35
CA VAL A 308 12.38 -10.92 -16.23
C VAL A 308 11.01 -10.31 -16.37
N ARG A 309 10.51 -10.16 -17.59
CA ARG A 309 9.15 -9.74 -17.91
C ARG A 309 8.35 -10.88 -18.53
N GLY A 310 7.04 -10.92 -18.23
CA GLY A 310 6.17 -11.92 -18.79
C GLY A 310 4.77 -11.40 -19.12
N GLN A 311 4.07 -12.10 -19.99
CA GLN A 311 2.68 -11.84 -20.33
C GLN A 311 1.90 -13.16 -20.34
N TYR A 312 0.74 -13.21 -19.67
CA TYR A 312 -0.02 -14.45 -19.61
C TYR A 312 -0.76 -14.76 -20.90
N GLY A 313 -0.64 -16.01 -21.32
CA GLY A 313 -1.48 -16.65 -22.34
C GLY A 313 -2.73 -17.29 -21.73
N PRO A 314 -3.58 -17.92 -22.56
CA PRO A 314 -4.72 -18.69 -22.07
C PRO A 314 -4.27 -19.81 -21.11
N GLY A 315 -5.15 -20.16 -20.16
CA GLY A 315 -4.83 -21.21 -19.18
C GLY A 315 -5.99 -21.50 -18.24
N TRP A 316 -5.67 -22.03 -17.05
CA TRP A 316 -6.65 -22.45 -16.06
C TRP A 316 -6.31 -21.83 -14.69
N VAL A 317 -7.28 -21.12 -14.10
CA VAL A 317 -7.16 -20.54 -12.75
C VAL A 317 -8.38 -20.97 -11.94
N GLY A 318 -8.16 -21.54 -10.75
CA GLY A 318 -9.26 -22.00 -9.89
C GLY A 318 -10.17 -23.04 -10.55
N GLY A 319 -9.65 -23.86 -11.48
CA GLY A 319 -10.43 -24.86 -12.22
C GLY A 319 -11.27 -24.30 -13.37
N GLN A 320 -11.14 -23.01 -13.70
CA GLN A 320 -11.83 -22.37 -14.81
C GLN A 320 -10.84 -21.98 -15.92
N GLN A 321 -11.23 -22.20 -17.17
CA GLN A 321 -10.47 -21.73 -18.33
C GLN A 321 -10.59 -20.21 -18.41
N VAL A 322 -9.46 -19.54 -18.59
CA VAL A 322 -9.39 -18.07 -18.67
C VAL A 322 -8.65 -17.63 -19.93
N PRO A 323 -9.01 -16.45 -20.50
CA PRO A 323 -8.34 -15.94 -21.68
C PRO A 323 -6.92 -15.50 -21.38
N GLY A 324 -6.10 -15.39 -22.41
CA GLY A 324 -4.81 -14.70 -22.36
C GLY A 324 -4.98 -13.19 -22.37
N TYR A 325 -3.93 -12.47 -21.99
CA TYR A 325 -3.93 -11.01 -21.85
C TYR A 325 -4.43 -10.29 -23.11
N ARG A 326 -3.92 -10.67 -24.28
CA ARG A 326 -4.30 -10.08 -25.58
C ARG A 326 -5.76 -10.38 -26.00
N GLN A 327 -6.45 -11.25 -25.26
CA GLN A 327 -7.86 -11.58 -25.47
C GLN A 327 -8.78 -10.86 -24.47
N GLU A 328 -8.22 -10.15 -23.50
CA GLU A 328 -8.98 -9.39 -22.51
C GLU A 328 -9.60 -8.12 -23.15
N GLN A 329 -10.66 -7.62 -22.54
CA GLN A 329 -11.39 -6.45 -23.04
C GLN A 329 -10.53 -5.18 -23.03
N ASN A 330 -10.53 -4.43 -24.12
CA ASN A 330 -9.76 -3.19 -24.32
C ASN A 330 -8.24 -3.39 -24.26
N VAL A 331 -7.74 -4.54 -24.65
CA VAL A 331 -6.31 -4.83 -24.83
C VAL A 331 -6.03 -4.97 -26.32
N SER A 332 -4.88 -4.45 -26.78
CA SER A 332 -4.42 -4.64 -28.14
C SER A 332 -4.06 -6.12 -28.40
N PRO A 333 -4.48 -6.71 -29.56
CA PRO A 333 -4.07 -8.07 -29.92
C PRO A 333 -2.55 -8.25 -30.07
N ASN A 334 -1.83 -7.16 -30.27
CA ASN A 334 -0.37 -7.13 -30.39
C ASN A 334 0.30 -6.44 -29.19
N SER A 335 -0.39 -6.35 -28.06
CA SER A 335 0.15 -5.71 -26.86
C SER A 335 1.47 -6.33 -26.42
N MET A 336 2.42 -5.48 -26.08
CA MET A 336 3.71 -5.85 -25.50
C MET A 336 3.81 -5.49 -24.01
N THR A 337 2.68 -5.13 -23.39
CA THR A 337 2.61 -4.79 -21.97
C THR A 337 2.80 -6.04 -21.12
N GLU A 338 3.71 -5.98 -20.18
CA GLU A 338 3.99 -7.08 -19.27
C GLU A 338 2.92 -7.20 -18.17
N THR A 339 2.57 -8.44 -17.87
CA THR A 339 1.63 -8.78 -16.80
C THR A 339 2.30 -9.53 -15.65
N TYR A 340 3.62 -9.70 -15.78
CA TYR A 340 4.49 -10.33 -14.81
C TYR A 340 5.86 -9.67 -14.84
N VAL A 341 6.42 -9.44 -13.66
CA VAL A 341 7.80 -8.95 -13.50
C VAL A 341 8.45 -9.72 -12.35
N ALA A 342 9.68 -10.19 -12.58
CA ALA A 342 10.56 -10.67 -11.52
C ALA A 342 11.89 -9.92 -11.59
N VAL A 343 12.39 -9.47 -10.44
CA VAL A 343 13.61 -8.68 -10.34
C VAL A 343 14.49 -9.21 -9.22
N ARG A 344 15.77 -9.38 -9.49
CA ARG A 344 16.80 -9.60 -8.49
C ARG A 344 17.47 -8.28 -8.14
N LEU A 345 17.33 -7.82 -6.90
CA LEU A 345 17.95 -6.61 -6.40
C LEU A 345 19.11 -6.94 -5.43
N LYS A 346 20.08 -6.04 -5.37
CA LYS A 346 21.16 -6.02 -4.36
C LYS A 346 21.10 -4.69 -3.64
N ILE A 347 21.43 -4.69 -2.35
CA ILE A 347 21.44 -3.49 -1.51
C ILE A 347 22.86 -3.30 -0.98
N ASP A 348 23.50 -2.20 -1.42
CA ASP A 348 24.88 -1.87 -1.10
C ASP A 348 25.00 -1.16 0.25
N ASN A 349 24.80 -1.93 1.32
CA ASN A 349 25.03 -1.48 2.68
C ASN A 349 25.59 -2.61 3.56
N TRP A 350 26.05 -2.28 4.76
CA TRP A 350 26.66 -3.25 5.67
C TRP A 350 25.73 -4.37 6.11
N ARG A 351 24.42 -4.10 6.16
CA ARG A 351 23.42 -5.09 6.56
C ARG A 351 23.19 -6.14 5.48
N TRP A 352 23.17 -5.74 4.20
CA TRP A 352 22.66 -6.57 3.10
C TRP A 352 23.67 -6.88 2.00
N ALA A 353 24.89 -6.36 2.05
CA ALA A 353 25.90 -6.67 1.03
C ALA A 353 25.98 -8.19 0.77
N ASP A 354 25.94 -8.59 -0.52
CA ASP A 354 25.90 -9.96 -1.03
C ASP A 354 24.63 -10.79 -0.69
N THR A 355 23.62 -10.19 -0.07
CA THR A 355 22.32 -10.84 0.17
C THR A 355 21.35 -10.41 -0.92
N PRO A 356 20.93 -11.30 -1.85
CA PRO A 356 19.99 -10.91 -2.90
C PRO A 356 18.55 -10.83 -2.39
N PHE A 357 17.82 -9.90 -2.99
CA PHE A 357 16.39 -9.74 -2.83
C PHE A 357 15.71 -10.10 -4.14
N TYR A 358 14.81 -11.08 -4.12
CA TYR A 358 14.04 -11.50 -5.27
C TYR A 358 12.61 -10.99 -5.11
N LEU A 359 12.22 -10.09 -5.98
CA LEU A 359 10.88 -9.50 -6.02
C LEU A 359 10.13 -10.04 -7.22
N ARG A 360 8.87 -10.42 -7.05
CA ARG A 360 8.01 -10.76 -8.21
C ARG A 360 6.57 -10.36 -8.00
N THR A 361 5.94 -10.03 -9.11
CA THR A 361 4.49 -9.82 -9.20
C THR A 361 3.97 -10.36 -10.52
N GLY A 362 2.70 -10.70 -10.55
CA GLY A 362 2.04 -11.11 -11.81
C GLY A 362 0.56 -11.32 -11.63
N LYS A 363 -0.14 -11.26 -12.77
CA LYS A 363 -1.58 -11.55 -12.87
C LYS A 363 -1.81 -12.96 -13.38
N ARG A 364 -3.02 -13.50 -13.11
CA ARG A 364 -3.40 -14.88 -13.48
C ARG A 364 -2.42 -15.94 -12.95
N LEU A 365 -1.82 -15.68 -11.78
CA LEU A 365 -1.02 -16.67 -11.06
C LEU A 365 -1.94 -17.70 -10.38
N PRO A 366 -1.41 -18.86 -9.92
CA PRO A 366 -2.24 -19.94 -9.38
C PRO A 366 -3.09 -19.57 -8.18
N SER A 367 -2.62 -18.62 -7.36
CA SER A 367 -3.31 -18.15 -6.17
C SER A 367 -2.97 -16.71 -5.87
N ARG A 368 -3.89 -16.00 -5.21
CA ARG A 368 -3.61 -14.68 -4.63
C ARG A 368 -2.74 -14.83 -3.41
N ALA A 369 -1.60 -14.14 -3.38
CA ALA A 369 -0.71 -14.12 -2.22
C ALA A 369 0.14 -12.86 -2.21
N SER A 370 0.29 -12.25 -1.03
CA SER A 370 1.31 -11.23 -0.79
C SER A 370 2.09 -11.64 0.45
N GLU A 371 3.40 -11.85 0.30
CA GLU A 371 4.25 -12.30 1.41
C GLU A 371 5.68 -11.79 1.28
N ILE A 372 6.35 -11.69 2.43
CA ILE A 372 7.80 -11.51 2.55
C ILE A 372 8.35 -12.78 3.18
N ALA A 373 9.23 -13.48 2.48
CA ALA A 373 9.87 -14.70 2.95
C ALA A 373 11.36 -14.46 3.17
N ILE A 374 11.81 -14.63 4.40
CA ILE A 374 13.20 -14.50 4.82
C ILE A 374 13.79 -15.90 4.93
N GLN A 375 14.65 -16.25 4.00
CA GLN A 375 15.38 -17.52 3.99
C GLN A 375 16.67 -17.36 4.78
N PHE A 376 16.80 -18.08 5.87
CA PHE A 376 18.05 -18.10 6.64
C PHE A 376 19.07 -19.05 6.01
N LYS A 377 20.34 -18.82 6.30
CA LYS A 377 21.43 -19.73 5.93
C LYS A 377 21.28 -21.06 6.64
N SER A 378 21.81 -22.11 6.04
CA SER A 378 21.89 -23.41 6.69
C SER A 378 22.74 -23.34 7.96
N ALA A 379 22.43 -24.21 8.93
CA ALA A 379 23.30 -24.37 10.09
C ALA A 379 24.74 -24.75 9.62
N PRO A 380 25.76 -24.08 10.15
CA PRO A 380 27.16 -24.25 9.69
C PRO A 380 27.68 -25.66 9.94
N HIS A 381 27.13 -26.36 10.91
CA HIS A 381 27.41 -27.75 11.22
C HIS A 381 26.09 -28.48 11.50
N GLN A 382 25.89 -29.64 10.86
CA GLN A 382 24.67 -30.43 10.96
C GLN A 382 24.97 -31.83 11.53
N PRO A 383 25.00 -32.01 12.87
CA PRO A 383 25.29 -33.28 13.49
C PRO A 383 24.24 -34.35 13.20
N PHE A 384 23.04 -33.93 12.75
CA PHE A 384 21.88 -34.79 12.45
C PHE A 384 21.76 -35.17 10.97
N ALA A 385 22.67 -34.78 10.09
CA ALA A 385 22.54 -34.97 8.65
C ALA A 385 22.32 -36.44 8.23
N LYS A 386 22.87 -37.39 8.98
CA LYS A 386 22.67 -38.84 8.75
C LYS A 386 21.34 -39.39 9.26
N THR A 387 20.60 -38.60 10.07
CA THR A 387 19.35 -39.05 10.73
C THR A 387 18.12 -38.34 10.19
N ALA A 388 18.30 -37.34 9.32
CA ALA A 388 17.20 -36.62 8.69
C ALA A 388 16.52 -37.50 7.62
N ILE A 389 15.19 -37.64 7.67
CA ILE A 389 14.39 -38.43 6.70
C ILE A 389 14.37 -37.72 5.32
N GLN A 390 14.37 -36.42 5.32
CA GLN A 390 14.56 -35.55 4.16
C GLN A 390 15.63 -34.55 4.54
N GLY A 391 16.56 -34.21 3.65
CA GLY A 391 17.66 -33.28 3.94
C GLY A 391 17.17 -32.09 4.79
N MET A 392 17.94 -31.67 5.78
CA MET A 392 17.58 -30.55 6.65
C MET A 392 17.43 -29.28 5.81
N THR A 393 16.23 -28.74 5.74
CA THR A 393 15.98 -27.47 5.07
C THR A 393 16.33 -26.32 6.00
N PRO A 394 16.95 -25.26 5.51
CA PRO A 394 17.19 -24.03 6.29
C PRO A 394 15.88 -23.47 6.85
N ASN A 395 16.00 -22.71 7.95
CA ASN A 395 14.84 -22.03 8.52
C ASN A 395 14.30 -20.95 7.56
N VAL A 396 12.99 -20.79 7.54
CA VAL A 396 12.30 -19.75 6.76
C VAL A 396 11.31 -19.05 7.66
N LEU A 397 11.39 -17.74 7.72
CA LEU A 397 10.32 -16.91 8.29
C LEU A 397 9.52 -16.31 7.15
N VAL A 398 8.21 -16.53 7.15
CA VAL A 398 7.28 -16.01 6.17
C VAL A 398 6.31 -15.05 6.85
N MET A 399 6.27 -13.81 6.41
CA MET A 399 5.28 -12.82 6.82
C MET A 399 4.22 -12.72 5.74
N ARG A 400 3.02 -13.25 6.02
CA ARG A 400 1.89 -13.27 5.09
C ARG A 400 1.08 -12.00 5.26
N ILE A 401 0.95 -11.24 4.16
CA ILE A 401 0.23 -9.96 4.14
C ILE A 401 -1.23 -10.18 3.75
N GLN A 402 -1.47 -11.06 2.77
CA GLN A 402 -2.83 -11.46 2.33
C GLN A 402 -2.76 -12.76 1.53
N PRO A 403 -3.86 -13.57 1.45
CA PRO A 403 -5.13 -13.39 2.15
C PRO A 403 -5.10 -13.87 3.61
N HIS A 404 -4.15 -14.73 3.97
CA HIS A 404 -4.04 -15.36 5.30
C HIS A 404 -3.03 -14.61 6.15
N GLU A 405 -3.50 -13.52 6.77
CA GLU A 405 -2.69 -12.61 7.55
C GLU A 405 -2.00 -13.29 8.73
N GLY A 406 -0.65 -13.16 8.81
CA GLY A 406 0.11 -13.78 9.90
C GLY A 406 1.58 -13.97 9.61
N ALA A 407 2.24 -14.76 10.45
CA ALA A 407 3.63 -15.16 10.28
C ALA A 407 3.80 -16.68 10.49
N SER A 408 4.77 -17.27 9.77
CA SER A 408 5.08 -18.69 9.87
C SER A 408 6.59 -18.87 9.95
N LEU A 409 7.07 -19.51 11.00
CA LEU A 409 8.48 -19.89 11.14
C LEU A 409 8.64 -21.41 10.92
N LYS A 410 9.38 -21.74 9.87
CA LYS A 410 9.69 -23.13 9.51
C LYS A 410 10.96 -23.59 10.24
N ILE A 411 10.83 -24.65 11.07
CA ILE A 411 11.92 -25.19 11.87
C ILE A 411 11.99 -26.73 11.78
N ALA A 412 13.15 -27.28 12.10
CA ALA A 412 13.29 -28.73 12.27
C ALA A 412 12.91 -29.17 13.69
N ALA A 413 12.15 -30.26 13.81
CA ALA A 413 11.79 -30.86 15.09
C ALA A 413 12.00 -32.38 15.05
N LYS A 414 12.26 -32.98 16.23
CA LYS A 414 12.34 -34.43 16.37
C LYS A 414 10.95 -35.04 16.27
N ILE A 415 10.83 -36.07 15.45
CA ILE A 415 9.60 -36.90 15.43
C ILE A 415 9.53 -37.71 16.74
N PRO A 416 8.40 -37.76 17.44
CA PRO A 416 8.23 -38.62 18.63
C PRO A 416 8.56 -40.07 18.34
N GLY A 417 9.26 -40.73 19.29
CA GLY A 417 9.66 -42.13 19.18
C GLY A 417 11.10 -42.37 19.62
N PRO A 418 11.55 -43.66 19.67
CA PRO A 418 12.86 -44.04 20.20
C PRO A 418 14.03 -43.72 19.27
N VAL A 419 13.75 -43.45 17.98
CA VAL A 419 14.79 -43.17 16.98
C VAL A 419 14.91 -41.65 16.77
N MET A 420 16.14 -41.13 16.61
CA MET A 420 16.40 -39.76 16.26
C MET A 420 16.04 -39.50 14.78
N ARG A 421 14.79 -39.09 14.55
CA ARG A 421 14.29 -38.69 13.22
C ARG A 421 13.83 -37.24 13.27
N LEU A 422 14.21 -36.47 12.26
CA LEU A 422 13.88 -35.06 12.15
C LEU A 422 12.84 -34.84 11.05
N ARG A 423 11.96 -33.87 11.27
CA ARG A 423 10.99 -33.37 10.29
C ARG A 423 10.89 -31.87 10.41
N THR A 424 10.64 -31.22 9.28
CA THR A 424 10.30 -29.80 9.26
C THR A 424 8.86 -29.59 9.72
N VAL A 425 8.64 -28.62 10.63
CA VAL A 425 7.34 -28.20 11.13
C VAL A 425 7.23 -26.67 11.02
N ASN A 426 6.00 -26.17 11.01
CA ASN A 426 5.74 -24.74 11.06
C ASN A 426 5.29 -24.32 12.47
N MET A 427 5.75 -23.17 12.91
CA MET A 427 5.18 -22.41 14.01
C MET A 427 4.39 -21.26 13.38
N ASP A 428 3.07 -21.34 13.44
CA ASP A 428 2.19 -20.41 12.77
C ASP A 428 1.54 -19.45 13.78
N PHE A 429 1.52 -18.17 13.43
CA PHE A 429 0.74 -17.12 14.06
C PHE A 429 -0.21 -16.54 13.02
N PHE A 430 -1.51 -16.52 13.30
CA PHE A 430 -2.51 -15.91 12.45
C PHE A 430 -3.29 -14.84 13.22
N TYR A 431 -3.48 -13.67 12.60
CA TYR A 431 -4.18 -12.54 13.20
C TYR A 431 -5.60 -12.92 13.65
N GLY A 432 -6.40 -13.49 12.75
CA GLY A 432 -7.79 -13.83 13.04
C GLY A 432 -7.96 -14.76 14.25
N SER A 433 -7.10 -15.79 14.37
CA SER A 433 -7.18 -16.72 15.52
C SER A 433 -6.55 -16.19 16.81
N SER A 434 -5.56 -15.29 16.69
CA SER A 434 -4.82 -14.79 17.86
C SER A 434 -5.51 -13.61 18.53
N PHE A 435 -6.11 -12.72 17.76
CA PHE A 435 -6.76 -11.52 18.29
C PHE A 435 -8.30 -11.59 18.29
N LEU A 436 -8.89 -12.57 17.59
CA LEU A 436 -10.34 -12.73 17.44
C LEU A 436 -11.05 -11.47 16.90
N VAL A 437 -10.33 -10.67 16.15
CA VAL A 437 -10.81 -9.42 15.52
C VAL A 437 -10.43 -9.45 14.03
N GLU A 438 -11.36 -9.04 13.19
CA GLU A 438 -11.03 -8.79 11.77
C GLU A 438 -10.15 -7.55 11.63
N SER A 439 -9.09 -7.66 10.82
CA SER A 439 -8.24 -6.51 10.50
C SER A 439 -9.06 -5.43 9.80
N PRO A 440 -8.91 -4.15 10.20
CA PRO A 440 -9.56 -3.05 9.51
C PRO A 440 -9.09 -2.96 8.06
N ASP A 441 -9.93 -2.39 7.18
CA ASP A 441 -9.50 -2.08 5.80
C ASP A 441 -8.38 -1.03 5.85
N ALA A 442 -7.39 -1.14 4.97
CA ALA A 442 -6.25 -0.23 4.91
C ALA A 442 -6.68 1.25 4.81
N TYR A 443 -7.80 1.53 4.14
CA TYR A 443 -8.34 2.90 4.03
C TYR A 443 -8.88 3.44 5.36
N GLU A 444 -9.41 2.60 6.25
CA GLU A 444 -9.80 3.05 7.60
C GLU A 444 -8.58 3.63 8.33
N ARG A 445 -7.45 2.92 8.28
CA ARG A 445 -6.21 3.35 8.91
C ARG A 445 -5.65 4.62 8.25
N LEU A 446 -5.49 4.63 6.93
CA LEU A 446 -4.88 5.75 6.22
C LEU A 446 -5.70 7.04 6.34
N VAL A 447 -7.03 6.96 6.26
CA VAL A 447 -7.90 8.12 6.45
C VAL A 447 -7.77 8.68 7.87
N LEU A 448 -7.77 7.81 8.88
CA LEU A 448 -7.61 8.21 10.28
C LEU A 448 -6.24 8.87 10.52
N ASP A 449 -5.15 8.27 10.04
CA ASP A 449 -3.80 8.82 10.18
C ASP A 449 -3.67 10.19 9.49
N CYS A 450 -4.23 10.33 8.29
CA CYS A 450 -4.27 11.65 7.64
C CYS A 450 -5.02 12.67 8.49
N MET A 451 -6.16 12.32 9.09
CA MET A 451 -6.91 13.23 9.96
C MET A 451 -6.18 13.55 11.27
N LEU A 452 -5.39 12.63 11.79
CA LEU A 452 -4.54 12.84 12.98
C LEU A 452 -3.26 13.62 12.67
N GLY A 453 -2.88 13.71 11.40
CA GLY A 453 -1.64 14.37 10.96
C GLY A 453 -0.40 13.47 11.08
N ASP A 454 -0.60 12.16 11.02
CA ASP A 454 0.47 11.16 11.04
C ASP A 454 0.79 10.69 9.61
N PRO A 455 1.91 11.12 8.99
CA PRO A 455 2.30 10.70 7.66
C PRO A 455 3.19 9.43 7.63
N THR A 456 3.32 8.68 8.72
CA THR A 456 4.21 7.50 8.82
C THR A 456 3.93 6.45 7.75
N LEU A 457 2.66 6.22 7.42
CA LEU A 457 2.21 5.23 6.45
C LEU A 457 1.99 5.78 5.04
N PHE A 458 2.54 6.96 4.74
CA PHE A 458 2.43 7.60 3.44
C PHE A 458 3.80 7.78 2.80
N ALA A 459 3.84 7.62 1.49
CA ALA A 459 5.08 7.79 0.75
C ALA A 459 5.50 9.27 0.70
N ARG A 460 6.77 9.54 0.96
CA ARG A 460 7.36 10.87 0.85
C ARG A 460 7.82 11.12 -0.60
N GLU A 461 7.96 12.38 -0.98
CA GLU A 461 8.40 12.80 -2.31
C GLU A 461 9.64 12.03 -2.79
N ASP A 462 10.69 11.99 -1.96
CA ASP A 462 11.97 11.37 -2.32
C ASP A 462 11.89 9.83 -2.44
N GLU A 463 10.98 9.16 -1.70
CA GLU A 463 10.69 7.74 -1.89
C GLU A 463 10.08 7.49 -3.28
N VAL A 464 9.06 8.27 -3.64
CA VAL A 464 8.35 8.13 -4.92
C VAL A 464 9.30 8.38 -6.09
N GLU A 465 10.13 9.42 -6.02
CA GLU A 465 11.09 9.74 -7.08
C GLU A 465 12.18 8.68 -7.22
N ARG A 466 12.67 8.12 -6.10
CA ARG A 466 13.65 7.01 -6.15
C ARG A 466 13.05 5.74 -6.72
N ALA A 467 11.81 5.43 -6.34
CA ALA A 467 11.11 4.27 -6.87
C ALA A 467 10.86 4.38 -8.38
N TRP A 468 10.49 5.58 -8.86
CA TRP A 468 10.37 5.83 -10.30
C TRP A 468 11.71 5.77 -11.03
N GLY A 469 12.77 6.32 -10.47
CA GLY A 469 14.09 6.23 -11.09
C GLY A 469 14.56 4.78 -11.29
N LEU A 470 14.19 3.87 -10.38
CA LEU A 470 14.46 2.44 -10.54
C LEU A 470 13.57 1.80 -11.62
N ALA A 471 12.29 2.14 -11.66
CA ALA A 471 11.36 1.63 -12.67
C ALA A 471 11.75 2.11 -14.09
N ASP A 472 12.09 3.40 -14.22
CA ASP A 472 12.55 3.97 -15.50
C ASP A 472 13.83 3.28 -16.00
N THR A 473 14.78 2.98 -15.09
CA THR A 473 16.00 2.24 -15.46
C THR A 473 15.67 0.86 -16.06
N ILE A 474 14.66 0.18 -15.51
CA ILE A 474 14.22 -1.13 -16.03
C ILE A 474 13.53 -0.95 -17.40
N GLU A 475 12.69 0.04 -17.56
CA GLU A 475 11.99 0.30 -18.83
C GLU A 475 12.92 0.75 -19.93
N ASP A 476 13.86 1.64 -19.63
CA ASP A 476 14.89 2.07 -20.59
C ASP A 476 15.75 0.88 -21.05
N GLY A 477 16.10 -0.03 -20.13
CA GLY A 477 16.78 -1.27 -20.47
C GLY A 477 15.93 -2.15 -21.40
N TRP A 478 14.64 -2.30 -21.13
CA TRP A 478 13.74 -3.05 -21.99
C TRP A 478 13.55 -2.42 -23.37
N ALA A 479 13.56 -1.09 -23.46
CA ALA A 479 13.46 -0.39 -24.75
C ALA A 479 14.67 -0.68 -25.66
N GLY A 480 15.84 -0.98 -25.07
CA GLY A 480 17.05 -1.39 -25.79
C GLY A 480 17.12 -2.87 -26.17
N GLN A 481 16.19 -3.71 -25.67
CA GLN A 481 16.16 -5.15 -25.92
C GLN A 481 15.25 -5.49 -27.12
N PRO A 482 15.47 -6.67 -27.77
CA PRO A 482 14.49 -7.21 -28.73
C PRO A 482 13.11 -7.36 -28.10
N ALA A 483 12.07 -7.24 -28.94
CA ALA A 483 10.69 -7.48 -28.52
C ALA A 483 10.56 -8.88 -27.89
N PRO A 484 9.95 -9.00 -26.69
CA PRO A 484 9.78 -10.30 -26.05
C PRO A 484 8.80 -11.17 -26.83
N ASP A 485 9.02 -12.49 -26.79
CA ASP A 485 8.07 -13.46 -27.33
C ASP A 485 6.89 -13.62 -26.35
N PHE A 486 5.90 -12.75 -26.49
CA PHE A 486 4.68 -12.74 -25.69
C PHE A 486 3.49 -13.36 -26.43
N PRO A 487 2.59 -14.10 -25.73
CA PRO A 487 2.63 -14.45 -24.30
C PRO A 487 3.63 -15.57 -24.00
N ASN A 488 4.30 -15.54 -22.84
CA ASN A 488 5.36 -16.47 -22.48
C ASN A 488 5.12 -17.24 -21.17
N TYR A 489 3.93 -17.15 -20.56
CA TYR A 489 3.51 -18.07 -19.51
C TYR A 489 1.99 -18.35 -19.58
N PRO A 490 1.52 -19.57 -19.31
CA PRO A 490 0.11 -19.87 -19.26
C PRO A 490 -0.52 -19.33 -17.99
N ALA A 491 -1.75 -18.80 -18.07
CA ALA A 491 -2.53 -18.45 -16.90
C ALA A 491 -2.64 -19.67 -15.96
N GLY A 492 -2.49 -19.43 -14.63
CA GLY A 492 -2.47 -20.48 -13.61
C GLY A 492 -1.08 -21.08 -13.35
N SER A 493 -0.02 -20.61 -14.03
CA SER A 493 1.36 -20.91 -13.66
C SER A 493 1.99 -19.80 -12.80
N TRP A 494 3.16 -20.07 -12.21
CA TRP A 494 3.88 -19.07 -11.37
C TRP A 494 4.75 -18.10 -12.17
N GLY A 495 4.45 -17.89 -13.44
CA GLY A 495 5.17 -16.99 -14.33
C GLY A 495 5.96 -17.73 -15.42
N PRO A 496 6.78 -17.01 -16.20
CA PRO A 496 7.59 -17.59 -17.26
C PRO A 496 8.77 -18.40 -16.70
N GLU A 497 9.23 -19.42 -17.44
CA GLU A 497 10.39 -20.26 -17.07
C GLU A 497 11.65 -19.43 -16.80
N ALA A 498 11.82 -18.32 -17.51
CA ALA A 498 12.92 -17.39 -17.28
C ALA A 498 12.94 -16.84 -15.85
N ALA A 499 11.78 -16.73 -15.18
CA ALA A 499 11.72 -16.29 -13.78
C ALA A 499 12.23 -17.38 -12.82
N ASP A 500 12.01 -18.65 -13.11
CA ASP A 500 12.61 -19.75 -12.35
C ASP A 500 14.12 -19.77 -12.60
N ALA A 501 14.58 -19.64 -13.84
CA ALA A 501 16.00 -19.56 -14.20
C ALA A 501 16.72 -18.38 -13.50
N LEU A 502 16.05 -17.25 -13.31
CA LEU A 502 16.59 -16.07 -12.61
C LEU A 502 17.09 -16.41 -11.20
N ILE A 503 16.34 -17.17 -10.44
CA ILE A 503 16.69 -17.53 -9.05
C ILE A 503 17.52 -18.82 -8.98
N GLU A 504 17.31 -19.77 -9.93
CA GLU A 504 17.98 -21.07 -9.96
C GLU A 504 19.47 -20.96 -10.31
N ARG A 505 19.90 -19.97 -11.11
CA ARG A 505 21.32 -19.71 -11.39
C ARG A 505 22.14 -19.38 -10.13
N ASP A 506 21.48 -18.89 -9.07
CA ASP A 506 22.07 -18.66 -7.76
C ASP A 506 21.95 -19.89 -6.82
N GLY A 507 21.49 -21.05 -7.35
CA GLY A 507 21.25 -22.27 -6.57
C GLY A 507 20.02 -22.19 -5.65
N ARG A 508 19.10 -21.28 -5.89
CA ARG A 508 17.91 -21.01 -5.09
C ARG A 508 16.63 -21.35 -5.84
N ARG A 509 15.50 -21.29 -5.15
CA ARG A 509 14.18 -21.55 -5.78
C ARG A 509 13.14 -20.57 -5.24
N TRP A 510 12.18 -20.21 -6.09
CA TRP A 510 11.03 -19.46 -5.64
C TRP A 510 10.23 -20.25 -4.62
N ARG A 511 9.88 -19.58 -3.54
CA ARG A 511 8.84 -20.08 -2.67
C ARG A 511 7.50 -20.01 -3.42
N ARG A 512 6.69 -21.04 -3.28
CA ARG A 512 5.28 -21.08 -3.76
C ARG A 512 4.39 -20.86 -2.53
N PRO A 513 3.72 -19.70 -2.39
CA PRO A 513 2.83 -19.35 -1.27
C PRO A 513 1.67 -20.32 -1.09
#